data_e736116a57044121a25f324362a82c50
#
_entry.id   e736116a57044121a25f324362a82c50
#
_cell.length_a   1.000
_cell.length_b   1.000
_cell.length_c   1.000
_cell.angle_alpha   90.00
_cell.angle_beta   90.00
_cell.angle_gamma   90.00
#
_symmetry.space_group_name_H-M   'P 1'
#
loop_
_entity.id
_entity.type
_entity.pdbx_description
1 polymer ?
#
loop_
_entity_poly.entity_id
_entity_poly.type
_entity_poly.pdbx_seq_one_letter_code
_entity_poly.pdbx_strand_id
1 'polypeptide(L)'
;MLGIRTRRPPPFGGIHITDDKDIQIHRPEDASRSNLWAEGRLLLRDLVFALMIAALVVVFIVQPVKVEGTSMLPRLHDGERIFVNKLIYYDEYRWAPKIERGDIVVFWYPNDPTKSYIKRVIGLPGETVEVREGTVYINGAMLEEKYLDPQENSSPASQPASLVKLNYYFVMGDNRDNSSDSRSWGLVPKKYIYGKALLRYWPPSAASVIHHEDLAPAPSASGFHPVPEAPNDPE
;
A
#
# COMPACT_ATOMS: atom_id res chain seq x y z
N MET A 1 60.45 -51.71 -43.81
CA MET A 1 61.07 -52.03 -42.52
C MET A 1 61.22 -50.76 -41.73
N LEU A 2 60.27 -50.49 -40.83
CA LEU A 2 60.28 -49.32 -39.93
C LEU A 2 60.77 -49.78 -38.56
N GLY A 3 61.92 -49.22 -38.12
CA GLY A 3 62.54 -49.53 -36.85
C GLY A 3 61.90 -48.68 -35.74
N ILE A 4 61.23 -49.32 -34.78
CA ILE A 4 60.70 -48.73 -33.60
C ILE A 4 61.82 -48.49 -32.58
N ARG A 5 62.21 -47.20 -32.35
CA ARG A 5 63.10 -46.80 -31.27
C ARG A 5 62.36 -46.70 -29.94
N THR A 6 62.58 -47.69 -29.09
CA THR A 6 62.12 -47.62 -27.68
C THR A 6 63.06 -46.69 -26.90
N ARG A 7 62.50 -45.55 -26.42
CA ARG A 7 63.17 -44.67 -25.43
C ARG A 7 63.08 -45.29 -24.05
N ARG A 8 64.22 -45.57 -23.44
CA ARG A 8 64.30 -45.95 -22.01
C ARG A 8 63.92 -44.76 -21.15
N PRO A 9 63.18 -44.96 -20.03
CA PRO A 9 62.92 -43.90 -19.04
C PRO A 9 64.26 -43.53 -18.32
N PRO A 10 64.40 -42.27 -17.88
CA PRO A 10 65.61 -41.85 -17.15
C PRO A 10 65.65 -42.51 -15.78
N PRO A 11 66.84 -42.74 -15.22
CA PRO A 11 67.03 -43.32 -13.91
C PRO A 11 66.49 -42.34 -12.84
N PHE A 12 65.89 -42.90 -11.79
CA PHE A 12 65.42 -42.18 -10.61
C PHE A 12 66.50 -41.20 -10.11
N GLY A 13 66.17 -39.89 -10.21
CA GLY A 13 67.02 -38.86 -9.62
C GLY A 13 66.90 -38.93 -8.08
N GLY A 14 68.07 -39.10 -7.47
CA GLY A 14 68.14 -39.08 -6.03
C GLY A 14 67.70 -37.76 -5.46
N ILE A 15 66.99 -37.85 -4.35
CA ILE A 15 66.60 -36.70 -3.48
C ILE A 15 67.91 -36.18 -2.90
N HIS A 16 68.46 -35.08 -3.42
CA HIS A 16 69.50 -34.33 -2.74
C HIS A 16 68.79 -33.54 -1.61
N ILE A 17 68.96 -34.02 -0.38
CA ILE A 17 68.65 -33.23 0.80
C ILE A 17 69.83 -32.28 0.97
N THR A 18 69.69 -31.07 0.51
CA THR A 18 70.55 -29.97 0.83
C THR A 18 69.97 -29.07 1.88
N ASP A 19 70.60 -29.09 3.01
CA ASP A 19 70.63 -28.05 4.04
C ASP A 19 69.33 -27.60 4.72
N ASP A 20 69.34 -27.75 6.04
CA ASP A 20 68.32 -27.61 7.09
C ASP A 20 68.03 -26.12 7.46
N LYS A 21 67.91 -25.24 6.51
CA LYS A 21 67.66 -23.80 6.77
C LYS A 21 66.77 -23.21 5.75
N ASP A 22 65.50 -23.43 5.78
CA ASP A 22 64.43 -22.52 5.25
C ASP A 22 63.13 -23.26 4.97
N ILE A 23 62.71 -24.16 5.90
CA ILE A 23 61.30 -24.55 5.93
C ILE A 23 60.59 -23.44 6.65
N GLN A 24 60.24 -22.40 5.94
CA GLN A 24 59.22 -21.45 6.39
C GLN A 24 57.87 -22.15 6.31
N ILE A 25 57.40 -22.71 7.43
CA ILE A 25 56.05 -23.17 7.57
C ILE A 25 55.18 -21.90 7.55
N HIS A 26 54.68 -21.56 6.40
CA HIS A 26 53.60 -20.56 6.30
C HIS A 26 52.41 -21.14 7.07
N ARG A 27 52.19 -20.63 8.30
CA ARG A 27 50.96 -20.91 9.04
C ARG A 27 49.80 -20.32 8.29
N PRO A 28 48.80 -21.13 7.91
CA PRO A 28 47.63 -20.62 7.19
C PRO A 28 46.65 -19.82 8.08
N GLU A 29 47.02 -19.52 9.31
CA GLU A 29 46.13 -18.88 10.31
C GLU A 29 45.90 -17.39 10.04
N ASP A 30 46.84 -16.69 9.41
CA ASP A 30 46.69 -15.25 9.16
C ASP A 30 45.82 -14.94 7.94
N ALA A 31 45.73 -15.86 6.97
CA ALA A 31 44.85 -15.72 5.81
C ALA A 31 43.33 -15.87 6.15
N SER A 32 43.00 -16.64 7.18
CA SER A 32 41.67 -16.89 7.61
C SER A 32 41.01 -15.66 8.32
N ARG A 33 41.80 -14.95 9.14
CA ARG A 33 41.32 -13.78 9.86
C ARG A 33 41.07 -12.57 8.96
N SER A 34 41.93 -12.35 7.98
CA SER A 34 41.79 -11.25 6.99
C SER A 34 40.53 -11.42 6.12
N ASN A 35 40.21 -12.68 5.76
CA ASN A 35 38.98 -12.98 5.01
C ASN A 35 37.71 -12.77 5.82
N LEU A 36 37.71 -13.15 7.10
CA LEU A 36 36.55 -12.94 7.99
C LEU A 36 36.23 -11.44 8.18
N TRP A 37 37.25 -10.60 8.31
CA TRP A 37 37.06 -9.15 8.40
C TRP A 37 36.55 -8.54 7.07
N ALA A 38 37.03 -9.02 5.93
CA ALA A 38 36.57 -8.58 4.62
C ALA A 38 35.12 -9.02 4.38
N GLU A 39 34.76 -10.25 4.70
CA GLU A 39 33.38 -10.76 4.61
C GLU A 39 32.45 -10.03 5.58
N GLY A 40 32.89 -9.77 6.82
CA GLY A 40 32.10 -8.99 7.79
C GLY A 40 31.80 -7.57 7.30
N ARG A 41 32.77 -6.91 6.66
CA ARG A 41 32.57 -5.58 6.06
C ARG A 41 31.58 -5.60 4.90
N LEU A 42 31.60 -6.62 4.05
CA LEU A 42 30.65 -6.78 2.95
C LEU A 42 29.23 -7.00 3.51
N LEU A 43 29.07 -7.89 4.47
CA LEU A 43 27.76 -8.12 5.14
C LEU A 43 27.24 -6.87 5.82
N LEU A 44 28.09 -6.11 6.50
CA LEU A 44 27.69 -4.84 7.15
C LEU A 44 27.25 -3.82 6.10
N ARG A 45 27.98 -3.70 4.99
CA ARG A 45 27.60 -2.81 3.87
C ARG A 45 26.23 -3.21 3.32
N ASP A 46 26.01 -4.49 3.06
CA ASP A 46 24.76 -4.99 2.47
C ASP A 46 23.58 -4.80 3.45
N LEU A 47 23.81 -4.98 4.76
CA LEU A 47 22.84 -4.66 5.79
C LEU A 47 22.48 -3.17 5.80
N VAL A 48 23.48 -2.29 5.72
CA VAL A 48 23.24 -0.83 5.66
C VAL A 48 22.44 -0.45 4.42
N PHE A 49 22.78 -1.01 3.25
CA PHE A 49 21.99 -0.78 2.02
C PHE A 49 20.55 -1.30 2.15
N ALA A 50 20.35 -2.48 2.71
CA ALA A 50 19.02 -3.03 2.93
C ALA A 50 18.18 -2.14 3.87
N LEU A 51 18.78 -1.67 4.97
CA LEU A 51 18.12 -0.75 5.91
C LEU A 51 17.79 0.61 5.26
N MET A 52 18.70 1.13 4.43
CA MET A 52 18.46 2.38 3.70
C MET A 52 17.31 2.23 2.70
N ILE A 53 17.26 1.13 1.93
CA ILE A 53 16.17 0.85 1.00
C ILE A 53 14.85 0.69 1.78
N ALA A 54 14.84 -0.06 2.88
CA ALA A 54 13.66 -0.24 3.71
C ALA A 54 13.16 1.12 4.26
N ALA A 55 14.06 1.98 4.72
CA ALA A 55 13.71 3.33 5.18
C ALA A 55 13.11 4.18 4.06
N LEU A 56 13.68 4.14 2.85
CA LEU A 56 13.12 4.83 1.69
C LEU A 56 11.71 4.34 1.34
N VAL A 57 11.48 3.03 1.35
CA VAL A 57 10.15 2.45 1.11
C VAL A 57 9.15 2.94 2.14
N VAL A 58 9.48 2.88 3.43
CA VAL A 58 8.58 3.33 4.51
C VAL A 58 8.31 4.84 4.42
N VAL A 59 9.32 5.65 4.11
CA VAL A 59 9.14 7.12 4.05
C VAL A 59 8.31 7.55 2.84
N PHE A 60 8.55 6.96 1.66
CA PHE A 60 7.98 7.46 0.40
C PHE A 60 6.80 6.64 -0.14
N ILE A 61 6.71 5.35 0.16
CA ILE A 61 5.74 4.44 -0.46
C ILE A 61 4.66 4.02 0.53
N VAL A 62 5.03 3.64 1.75
CA VAL A 62 4.13 3.00 2.71
C VAL A 62 4.15 3.74 4.05
N GLN A 63 2.97 3.95 4.63
CA GLN A 63 2.82 4.53 5.97
C GLN A 63 2.02 3.60 6.86
N PRO A 64 2.53 3.23 8.06
CA PRO A 64 1.74 2.54 9.06
C PRO A 64 0.74 3.51 9.70
N VAL A 65 -0.52 3.07 9.82
CA VAL A 65 -1.62 3.82 10.45
C VAL A 65 -2.33 2.91 11.44
N LYS A 66 -2.67 3.44 12.62
CA LYS A 66 -3.55 2.78 13.58
C LYS A 66 -5.00 3.19 13.29
N VAL A 67 -5.88 2.21 13.19
CA VAL A 67 -7.32 2.44 13.07
C VAL A 67 -7.87 2.80 14.44
N GLU A 68 -8.66 3.87 14.52
CA GLU A 68 -9.34 4.29 15.73
C GLU A 68 -10.82 4.48 15.46
N GLY A 69 -11.65 3.93 16.36
CA GLY A 69 -13.09 3.97 16.27
C GLY A 69 -13.72 2.83 15.47
N THR A 70 -15.02 2.87 15.34
CA THR A 70 -15.86 1.77 14.83
C THR A 70 -16.51 2.07 13.48
N SER A 71 -16.22 3.21 12.88
CA SER A 71 -16.90 3.68 11.66
C SER A 71 -16.63 2.84 10.41
N MET A 72 -15.64 1.94 10.43
CA MET A 72 -15.28 1.04 9.32
C MET A 72 -15.59 -0.43 9.62
N LEU A 73 -16.38 -0.72 10.66
CA LEU A 73 -16.89 -2.07 10.92
C LEU A 73 -17.80 -2.54 9.77
N PRO A 74 -17.80 -3.83 9.45
CA PRO A 74 -16.97 -4.89 10.03
C PRO A 74 -15.58 -5.02 9.37
N ARG A 75 -15.27 -4.20 8.38
CA ARG A 75 -14.04 -4.33 7.57
C ARG A 75 -12.78 -4.03 8.37
N LEU A 76 -12.79 -2.97 9.18
CA LEU A 76 -11.67 -2.57 10.03
C LEU A 76 -12.18 -2.32 11.46
N HIS A 77 -11.43 -2.86 12.44
CA HIS A 77 -11.76 -2.76 13.85
C HIS A 77 -10.86 -1.77 14.57
N ASP A 78 -11.35 -1.24 15.68
CA ASP A 78 -10.56 -0.37 16.55
C ASP A 78 -9.26 -1.06 17.02
N GLY A 79 -8.16 -0.31 17.02
CA GLY A 79 -6.84 -0.81 17.42
C GLY A 79 -6.08 -1.58 16.35
N GLU A 80 -6.69 -1.96 15.24
CA GLU A 80 -5.99 -2.57 14.12
C GLU A 80 -4.92 -1.64 13.53
N ARG A 81 -3.87 -2.22 12.93
CA ARG A 81 -2.85 -1.44 12.23
C ARG A 81 -2.77 -1.87 10.78
N ILE A 82 -2.78 -0.87 9.93
CA ILE A 82 -2.77 -1.04 8.48
C ILE A 82 -1.58 -0.32 7.86
N PHE A 83 -1.14 -0.82 6.72
CA PHE A 83 -0.27 -0.05 5.82
C PHE A 83 -1.13 0.67 4.79
N VAL A 84 -0.82 1.93 4.56
CA VAL A 84 -1.43 2.73 3.50
C VAL A 84 -0.41 3.03 2.41
N ASN A 85 -0.85 2.94 1.15
CA ASN A 85 -0.06 3.26 -0.02
C ASN A 85 -0.13 4.77 -0.28
N LYS A 86 1.03 5.43 -0.19
CA LYS A 86 1.17 6.87 -0.43
C LYS A 86 1.37 7.24 -1.90
N LEU A 87 1.59 6.26 -2.78
CA LEU A 87 1.79 6.51 -4.20
C LEU A 87 0.58 7.15 -4.87
N ILE A 88 -0.62 7.03 -4.28
CA ILE A 88 -1.81 7.74 -4.76
C ILE A 88 -1.66 9.27 -4.73
N TYR A 89 -0.73 9.80 -3.93
CA TYR A 89 -0.42 11.22 -3.91
C TYR A 89 0.22 11.71 -5.22
N TYR A 90 0.80 10.77 -5.98
CA TYR A 90 1.48 11.02 -7.25
C TYR A 90 0.61 10.68 -8.47
N ASP A 91 -0.72 10.66 -8.33
CA ASP A 91 -1.66 10.22 -9.36
C ASP A 91 -1.70 11.10 -10.63
N GLU A 92 -1.02 12.24 -10.62
CA GLU A 92 -0.73 13.02 -11.83
C GLU A 92 0.18 12.26 -12.82
N TYR A 93 0.97 11.31 -12.28
CA TYR A 93 1.82 10.47 -13.11
C TYR A 93 1.06 9.25 -13.60
N ARG A 94 1.19 8.93 -14.89
CA ARG A 94 0.49 7.82 -15.56
C ARG A 94 0.71 6.44 -14.91
N TRP A 95 1.81 6.26 -14.17
CA TRP A 95 2.18 5.01 -13.49
C TRP A 95 1.61 4.89 -12.07
N ALA A 96 1.12 5.99 -11.49
CA ALA A 96 0.62 5.99 -10.13
C ALA A 96 -0.81 5.44 -10.07
N PRO A 97 -1.16 4.71 -9.00
CA PRO A 97 -2.52 4.23 -8.81
C PRO A 97 -3.49 5.40 -8.62
N LYS A 98 -4.65 5.32 -9.26
CA LYS A 98 -5.73 6.29 -9.08
C LYS A 98 -6.62 5.89 -7.92
N ILE A 99 -7.35 6.87 -7.40
CA ILE A 99 -8.41 6.62 -6.42
C ILE A 99 -9.66 6.19 -7.18
N GLU A 100 -10.18 5.03 -6.81
CA GLU A 100 -11.35 4.41 -7.43
C GLU A 100 -12.48 4.28 -6.42
N ARG A 101 -13.72 4.14 -6.91
CA ARG A 101 -14.87 3.85 -6.04
C ARG A 101 -14.66 2.51 -5.36
N GLY A 102 -14.94 2.42 -4.06
CA GLY A 102 -14.70 1.23 -3.25
C GLY A 102 -13.36 1.22 -2.51
N ASP A 103 -12.45 2.12 -2.85
CA ASP A 103 -11.18 2.25 -2.12
C ASP A 103 -11.38 2.74 -0.70
N ILE A 104 -10.66 2.16 0.24
CA ILE A 104 -10.56 2.69 1.60
C ILE A 104 -9.38 3.66 1.64
N VAL A 105 -9.70 4.95 1.90
CA VAL A 105 -8.71 6.03 1.90
C VAL A 105 -8.52 6.62 3.29
N VAL A 106 -7.31 7.12 3.52
CA VAL A 106 -6.94 7.87 4.72
C VAL A 106 -6.67 9.31 4.31
N PHE A 107 -7.27 10.25 5.04
CA PHE A 107 -7.23 11.66 4.69
C PHE A 107 -7.27 12.56 5.93
N TRP A 108 -6.79 13.79 5.79
CA TRP A 108 -6.97 14.82 6.81
C TRP A 108 -8.43 15.29 6.82
N TYR A 109 -9.02 15.36 8.02
CA TYR A 109 -10.40 15.80 8.16
C TYR A 109 -10.58 17.25 7.68
N PRO A 110 -11.49 17.54 6.75
CA PRO A 110 -11.58 18.87 6.12
C PRO A 110 -11.82 20.03 7.10
N ASN A 111 -12.57 19.80 8.17
CA ASN A 111 -12.90 20.83 9.15
C ASN A 111 -11.85 20.94 10.28
N ASP A 112 -10.95 19.95 10.42
CA ASP A 112 -9.86 19.96 11.40
C ASP A 112 -8.70 19.10 10.88
N PRO A 113 -7.80 19.65 10.06
CA PRO A 113 -6.69 18.90 9.45
C PRO A 113 -5.65 18.34 10.44
N THR A 114 -5.79 18.61 11.73
CA THR A 114 -4.99 17.95 12.77
C THR A 114 -5.40 16.50 13.00
N LYS A 115 -6.60 16.12 12.54
CA LYS A 115 -7.18 14.78 12.65
C LYS A 115 -7.16 14.06 11.29
N SER A 116 -6.92 12.77 11.34
CA SER A 116 -7.01 11.90 10.18
C SER A 116 -8.20 10.96 10.30
N TYR A 117 -8.91 10.77 9.20
CA TYR A 117 -10.02 9.84 9.10
C TYR A 117 -9.75 8.77 8.07
N ILE A 118 -10.42 7.63 8.26
CA ILE A 118 -10.41 6.51 7.31
C ILE A 118 -11.86 6.24 6.89
N LYS A 119 -12.11 6.25 5.58
CA LYS A 119 -13.44 6.04 4.98
C LYS A 119 -13.33 5.36 3.64
N ARG A 120 -14.45 4.86 3.13
CA ARG A 120 -14.56 4.30 1.79
C ARG A 120 -15.01 5.37 0.79
N VAL A 121 -14.39 5.38 -0.38
CA VAL A 121 -14.80 6.23 -1.51
C VAL A 121 -16.08 5.69 -2.13
N ILE A 122 -17.11 6.52 -2.15
CA ILE A 122 -18.43 6.19 -2.68
C ILE A 122 -18.72 6.98 -3.96
N GLY A 123 -18.46 8.28 -3.96
CA GLY A 123 -18.67 9.15 -5.12
C GLY A 123 -17.36 9.68 -5.69
N LEU A 124 -17.24 9.61 -7.01
CA LEU A 124 -16.10 10.10 -7.78
C LEU A 124 -16.36 11.51 -8.32
N PRO A 125 -15.32 12.28 -8.68
CA PRO A 125 -15.46 13.60 -9.27
C PRO A 125 -16.42 13.61 -10.48
N GLY A 126 -17.37 14.55 -10.49
CA GLY A 126 -18.38 14.70 -11.55
C GLY A 126 -19.64 13.87 -11.36
N GLU A 127 -19.72 13.03 -10.34
CA GLU A 127 -20.89 12.21 -10.06
C GLU A 127 -21.84 12.88 -9.07
N THR A 128 -23.11 12.50 -9.12
CA THR A 128 -24.11 12.88 -8.13
C THR A 128 -24.36 11.69 -7.20
N VAL A 129 -24.18 11.92 -5.90
CA VAL A 129 -24.45 10.94 -4.84
C VAL A 129 -25.70 11.32 -4.10
N GLU A 130 -26.62 10.38 -3.93
CA GLU A 130 -27.83 10.53 -3.15
C GLU A 130 -27.99 9.32 -2.22
N VAL A 131 -28.52 9.54 -1.03
CA VAL A 131 -28.87 8.45 -0.11
C VAL A 131 -30.38 8.51 0.15
N ARG A 132 -31.08 7.41 -0.13
CA ARG A 132 -32.52 7.25 0.11
C ARG A 132 -32.73 6.04 1.02
N GLU A 133 -33.30 6.25 2.18
CA GLU A 133 -33.61 5.18 3.14
C GLU A 133 -32.44 4.20 3.35
N GLY A 134 -31.23 4.74 3.55
CA GLY A 134 -30.00 3.98 3.75
C GLY A 134 -29.33 3.47 2.46
N THR A 135 -30.02 3.49 1.32
CA THR A 135 -29.50 3.02 0.04
C THR A 135 -28.80 4.15 -0.73
N VAL A 136 -27.61 3.87 -1.25
CA VAL A 136 -26.85 4.85 -2.04
C VAL A 136 -27.21 4.76 -3.52
N TYR A 137 -27.33 5.92 -4.16
CA TYR A 137 -27.54 6.08 -5.60
C TYR A 137 -26.43 6.94 -6.18
N ILE A 138 -25.86 6.50 -7.30
CA ILE A 138 -24.85 7.23 -8.08
C ILE A 138 -25.47 7.58 -9.43
N ASN A 139 -25.57 8.88 -9.73
CA ASN A 139 -26.22 9.36 -10.94
C ASN A 139 -27.63 8.77 -11.15
N GLY A 140 -28.37 8.60 -10.05
CA GLY A 140 -29.71 8.02 -10.07
C GLY A 140 -29.78 6.49 -10.12
N ALA A 141 -28.64 5.80 -10.30
CA ALA A 141 -28.55 4.34 -10.31
C ALA A 141 -28.17 3.81 -8.91
N MET A 142 -28.85 2.76 -8.43
CA MET A 142 -28.58 2.15 -7.14
C MET A 142 -27.17 1.55 -7.12
N LEU A 143 -26.41 1.80 -6.05
CA LEU A 143 -25.13 1.19 -5.78
C LEU A 143 -25.30 -0.09 -5.00
N GLU A 144 -24.83 -1.21 -5.52
CA GLU A 144 -24.86 -2.49 -4.81
C GLU A 144 -23.66 -2.58 -3.85
N GLU A 145 -23.93 -2.65 -2.55
CA GLU A 145 -22.90 -2.57 -1.49
C GLU A 145 -22.89 -3.85 -0.63
N LYS A 146 -22.44 -4.96 -1.24
CA LYS A 146 -22.42 -6.32 -0.61
C LYS A 146 -21.50 -6.43 0.62
N TYR A 147 -20.61 -5.48 0.82
CA TYR A 147 -19.65 -5.46 1.94
C TYR A 147 -20.26 -4.95 3.24
N LEU A 148 -21.44 -4.36 3.19
CA LEU A 148 -22.12 -3.82 4.36
C LEU A 148 -22.74 -4.94 5.20
N ASP A 149 -22.56 -4.85 6.52
CA ASP A 149 -23.27 -5.69 7.47
C ASP A 149 -24.67 -5.07 7.76
N PRO A 150 -25.78 -5.80 7.56
CA PRO A 150 -27.10 -5.30 7.86
C PRO A 150 -27.31 -4.86 9.33
N GLN A 151 -26.53 -5.41 10.26
CA GLN A 151 -26.61 -5.03 11.68
C GLN A 151 -26.02 -3.65 11.96
N GLU A 152 -25.05 -3.22 11.17
CA GLU A 152 -24.37 -1.92 11.29
C GLU A 152 -24.91 -0.87 10.31
N ASN A 153 -26.00 -1.20 9.57
CA ASN A 153 -26.54 -0.42 8.47
C ASN A 153 -28.07 -0.50 8.40
N SER A 154 -28.72 -0.35 9.52
CA SER A 154 -30.19 -0.47 9.66
C SER A 154 -30.91 0.88 9.58
N SER A 155 -30.20 1.99 9.72
CA SER A 155 -30.79 3.34 9.75
C SER A 155 -31.32 3.76 8.38
N PRO A 156 -32.58 4.21 8.29
CA PRO A 156 -33.17 4.72 7.05
C PRO A 156 -32.72 6.17 6.76
N ALA A 157 -31.45 6.50 7.05
CA ALA A 157 -30.94 7.85 6.82
C ALA A 157 -31.06 8.22 5.34
N SER A 158 -31.47 9.45 5.08
CA SER A 158 -31.57 10.00 3.71
C SER A 158 -30.79 11.29 3.61
N GLN A 159 -30.17 11.50 2.44
CA GLN A 159 -29.45 12.72 2.09
C GLN A 159 -29.82 13.11 0.65
N PRO A 160 -30.14 14.37 0.39
CA PRO A 160 -30.45 14.83 -0.94
C PRO A 160 -29.24 14.69 -1.89
N ALA A 161 -29.53 14.66 -3.18
CA ALA A 161 -28.52 14.55 -4.23
C ALA A 161 -27.44 15.64 -4.07
N SER A 162 -26.18 15.22 -4.04
CA SER A 162 -25.00 16.08 -3.91
C SER A 162 -24.05 15.82 -5.06
N LEU A 163 -23.73 16.88 -5.84
CA LEU A 163 -22.75 16.82 -6.90
C LEU A 163 -21.34 16.76 -6.31
N VAL A 164 -20.56 15.75 -6.68
CA VAL A 164 -19.15 15.63 -6.32
C VAL A 164 -18.32 16.53 -7.25
N LYS A 165 -17.84 17.64 -6.70
CA LYS A 165 -17.02 18.61 -7.45
C LYS A 165 -15.75 17.98 -8.01
N LEU A 166 -15.19 18.57 -9.07
CA LEU A 166 -13.87 18.16 -9.56
C LEU A 166 -12.82 18.25 -8.44
N ASN A 167 -11.93 17.26 -8.39
CA ASN A 167 -10.91 17.12 -7.33
C ASN A 167 -11.47 16.91 -5.90
N TYR A 168 -12.70 16.44 -5.78
CA TYR A 168 -13.31 16.04 -4.50
C TYR A 168 -13.83 14.62 -4.59
N TYR A 169 -14.00 14.01 -3.42
CA TYR A 169 -14.57 12.67 -3.26
C TYR A 169 -15.66 12.69 -2.20
N PHE A 170 -16.70 11.88 -2.43
CA PHE A 170 -17.72 11.60 -1.44
C PHE A 170 -17.35 10.29 -0.75
N VAL A 171 -17.17 10.32 0.56
CA VAL A 171 -16.70 9.16 1.34
C VAL A 171 -17.68 8.80 2.42
N MET A 172 -17.82 7.49 2.71
CA MET A 172 -18.69 6.98 3.78
C MET A 172 -17.96 5.94 4.62
N GLY A 173 -18.38 5.79 5.88
CA GLY A 173 -17.98 4.65 6.71
C GLY A 173 -18.71 3.38 6.29
N ASP A 174 -18.10 2.22 6.55
CA ASP A 174 -18.75 0.92 6.34
C ASP A 174 -19.82 0.64 7.43
N ASN A 175 -19.63 1.19 8.63
CA ASN A 175 -20.67 1.27 9.67
C ASN A 175 -21.48 2.55 9.46
N ARG A 176 -22.54 2.47 8.65
CA ARG A 176 -23.40 3.60 8.25
C ARG A 176 -24.10 4.27 9.41
N ASP A 177 -24.48 3.50 10.42
CA ASP A 177 -25.23 3.96 11.58
C ASP A 177 -24.31 4.69 12.56
N ASN A 178 -23.01 4.38 12.56
CA ASN A 178 -22.04 4.99 13.46
C ASN A 178 -20.83 5.58 12.71
N SER A 179 -21.09 6.40 11.71
CA SER A 179 -20.03 7.09 10.94
C SER A 179 -20.32 8.57 10.76
N SER A 180 -19.36 9.39 11.18
CA SER A 180 -19.26 10.78 10.74
C SER A 180 -18.49 10.83 9.44
N ASP A 181 -19.15 11.17 8.33
CA ASP A 181 -18.61 11.11 6.98
C ASP A 181 -19.22 12.20 6.07
N SER A 182 -19.07 12.09 4.75
CA SER A 182 -19.54 13.11 3.80
C SER A 182 -21.01 13.43 3.90
N ARG A 183 -21.81 12.57 4.48
CA ARG A 183 -23.24 12.86 4.76
C ARG A 183 -23.43 14.00 5.76
N SER A 184 -22.47 14.18 6.67
CA SER A 184 -22.59 15.19 7.74
C SER A 184 -21.70 16.42 7.51
N TRP A 185 -20.52 16.27 6.92
CA TRP A 185 -19.56 17.37 6.79
C TRP A 185 -19.11 17.66 5.35
N GLY A 186 -19.65 16.94 4.34
CA GLY A 186 -19.45 17.24 2.92
C GLY A 186 -18.29 16.49 2.26
N LEU A 187 -17.78 17.05 1.16
CA LEU A 187 -16.79 16.41 0.30
C LEU A 187 -15.37 16.50 0.84
N VAL A 188 -14.55 15.49 0.52
CA VAL A 188 -13.12 15.47 0.84
C VAL A 188 -12.33 15.98 -0.37
N PRO A 189 -11.53 17.06 -0.23
CA PRO A 189 -10.63 17.47 -1.30
C PRO A 189 -9.58 16.38 -1.57
N LYS A 190 -9.29 16.12 -2.83
CA LYS A 190 -8.26 15.17 -3.27
C LYS A 190 -6.92 15.40 -2.56
N LYS A 191 -6.49 16.65 -2.44
CA LYS A 191 -5.24 17.04 -1.78
C LYS A 191 -5.15 16.65 -0.29
N TYR A 192 -6.26 16.29 0.34
CA TYR A 192 -6.29 15.84 1.73
C TYR A 192 -6.16 14.32 1.85
N ILE A 193 -6.34 13.57 0.76
CA ILE A 193 -6.19 12.12 0.76
C ILE A 193 -4.70 11.80 0.61
N TYR A 194 -4.11 11.22 1.65
CA TYR A 194 -2.68 10.93 1.65
C TYR A 194 -2.33 9.45 1.61
N GLY A 195 -3.33 8.56 1.60
CA GLY A 195 -3.06 7.13 1.51
C GLY A 195 -4.30 6.30 1.17
N LYS A 196 -4.08 5.18 0.46
CA LYS A 196 -5.06 4.12 0.20
C LYS A 196 -4.69 2.92 1.07
N ALA A 197 -5.64 2.37 1.80
CA ALA A 197 -5.44 1.18 2.64
C ALA A 197 -5.01 -0.01 1.77
N LEU A 198 -3.92 -0.69 2.17
CA LEU A 198 -3.30 -1.75 1.38
C LEU A 198 -3.33 -3.09 2.10
N LEU A 199 -2.89 -3.10 3.35
CA LEU A 199 -2.67 -4.33 4.12
C LEU A 199 -2.95 -4.08 5.60
N ARG A 200 -3.75 -4.93 6.23
CA ARG A 200 -3.82 -5.02 7.69
C ARG A 200 -2.73 -5.97 8.16
N TYR A 201 -1.82 -5.48 9.01
CA TYR A 201 -0.70 -6.26 9.52
C TYR A 201 -0.80 -6.58 11.01
N TRP A 202 -1.70 -5.92 11.74
CA TRP A 202 -1.93 -6.17 13.16
C TRP A 202 -3.42 -6.20 13.49
N PRO A 203 -3.89 -7.14 14.29
CA PRO A 203 -3.13 -8.24 14.91
C PRO A 203 -2.70 -9.29 13.87
N PRO A 204 -1.61 -10.06 14.12
CA PRO A 204 -1.12 -11.06 13.16
C PRO A 204 -2.15 -12.12 12.79
N SER A 205 -3.05 -12.47 13.70
CA SER A 205 -4.16 -13.41 13.47
C SER A 205 -5.19 -12.91 12.45
N ALA A 206 -5.26 -11.59 12.21
CA ALA A 206 -6.18 -10.96 11.26
C ALA A 206 -5.44 -10.31 10.08
N ALA A 207 -4.13 -10.59 9.92
CA ALA A 207 -3.34 -10.04 8.82
C ALA A 207 -3.94 -10.42 7.46
N SER A 208 -4.22 -9.42 6.62
CA SER A 208 -4.87 -9.64 5.32
C SER A 208 -4.69 -8.42 4.41
N VAL A 209 -4.67 -8.66 3.11
CA VAL A 209 -4.74 -7.60 2.10
C VAL A 209 -6.13 -6.96 2.18
N ILE A 210 -6.17 -5.64 2.13
CA ILE A 210 -7.41 -4.87 2.04
C ILE A 210 -7.73 -4.75 0.55
N HIS A 211 -8.65 -5.59 0.09
CA HIS A 211 -9.05 -5.61 -1.30
C HIS A 211 -9.90 -4.40 -1.63
N HIS A 212 -9.74 -3.92 -2.84
CA HIS A 212 -10.67 -3.01 -3.50
C HIS A 212 -12.03 -3.71 -3.65
N GLU A 213 -13.10 -2.98 -3.38
CA GLU A 213 -14.45 -3.46 -3.67
C GLU A 213 -14.91 -2.89 -5.01
N ASP A 214 -15.15 -3.75 -5.98
CA ASP A 214 -15.67 -3.36 -7.28
C ASP A 214 -17.13 -2.92 -7.16
N LEU A 215 -17.32 -1.63 -6.91
CA LEU A 215 -18.63 -1.00 -6.72
C LEU A 215 -19.09 -0.37 -8.04
N ALA A 216 -19.81 -1.12 -8.86
CA ALA A 216 -20.47 -0.59 -10.03
C ALA A 216 -21.92 -0.20 -9.70
N PRO A 217 -22.39 1.02 -10.04
CA PRO A 217 -23.80 1.33 -9.97
C PRO A 217 -24.57 0.44 -10.97
N ALA A 218 -25.78 0.04 -10.60
CA ALA A 218 -26.68 -0.65 -11.52
C ALA A 218 -26.91 0.18 -12.77
N PRO A 219 -27.19 -0.40 -13.95
CA PRO A 219 -27.52 0.36 -15.14
C PRO A 219 -28.67 1.35 -14.81
N SER A 220 -28.45 2.64 -15.07
CA SER A 220 -29.46 3.66 -14.78
C SER A 220 -30.72 3.39 -15.61
N ALA A 221 -31.89 3.36 -14.99
CA ALA A 221 -33.14 3.49 -15.71
C ALA A 221 -33.13 4.88 -16.42
N SER A 222 -33.33 4.88 -17.72
CA SER A 222 -33.31 6.07 -18.57
C SER A 222 -34.17 7.19 -17.99
N GLY A 223 -33.54 8.29 -17.55
CA GLY A 223 -34.26 9.45 -16.98
C GLY A 223 -33.45 10.33 -16.03
N PHE A 224 -32.18 10.02 -15.78
CA PHE A 224 -31.36 10.88 -14.93
C PHE A 224 -30.97 12.17 -15.67
N HIS A 225 -31.46 13.32 -15.18
CA HIS A 225 -30.97 14.64 -15.58
C HIS A 225 -29.94 15.08 -14.57
N PRO A 226 -28.67 15.32 -14.95
CA PRO A 226 -27.66 15.84 -14.04
C PRO A 226 -28.12 17.18 -13.46
N VAL A 227 -27.91 17.36 -12.17
CA VAL A 227 -28.15 18.67 -11.51
C VAL A 227 -27.25 19.71 -12.19
N PRO A 228 -27.81 20.86 -12.64
CA PRO A 228 -27.01 21.92 -13.24
C PRO A 228 -25.87 22.35 -12.29
N GLU A 229 -24.70 22.54 -12.85
CA GLU A 229 -23.52 23.00 -12.13
C GLU A 229 -23.82 24.35 -11.47
N ALA A 230 -23.69 24.43 -10.15
CA ALA A 230 -23.78 25.72 -9.46
C ALA A 230 -22.63 26.62 -9.94
N PRO A 231 -22.85 27.93 -10.13
CA PRO A 231 -21.81 28.82 -10.60
C PRO A 231 -20.60 28.77 -9.67
N ASN A 232 -19.41 28.70 -10.27
CA ASN A 232 -18.14 28.67 -9.55
C ASN A 232 -18.05 29.90 -8.64
N ASP A 233 -17.94 29.69 -7.33
CA ASP A 233 -17.54 30.76 -6.41
C ASP A 233 -16.12 31.20 -6.81
N PRO A 234 -15.85 32.49 -6.94
CA PRO A 234 -14.50 32.98 -7.25
C PRO A 234 -13.56 32.65 -6.08
N GLU A 235 -12.31 32.30 -6.42
CA GLU A 235 -11.22 31.94 -5.51
C GLU A 235 -10.93 33.02 -4.43
#